data_7302d05854d2e7b3a6f145adea9a99f3
#
_entry.id   7302d05854d2e7b3a6f145adea9a99f3
#
_cell.length_a   1.000
_cell.length_b   1.000
_cell.length_c   1.000
_cell.angle_alpha   90.00
_cell.angle_beta   90.00
_cell.angle_gamma   90.00
#
_symmetry.space_group_name_H-M   'P 1'
#
loop_
_entity.id
_entity.type
_entity.pdbx_description
1 polymer ?
#
loop_
_entity_poly.entity_id
_entity_poly.type
_entity_poly.pdbx_seq_one_letter_code
_entity_poly.pdbx_strand_id
1 'polypeptide(L)'
;MALGKRGLRDDHVRELLCQLTGAEDALVVNNNAAAVLLVLASLMPGKEVVVSRGELVEIGGSFRIPDVIEQSGCTIREVGTTNKTHLSDYERAIGEDTGALMKVHTSNYRIIGFTESAAAADLVRLAHAQNLPCINDLGSGLFIDLESLGLPHEPTVREVIEAGCDVVTFSGDKLLGGPQAGIIVGKASYIERMRRHPLLRALRIDKMTLAGLEGTLRIYRDGEAVQKIPTLAALVQPSDVCHKRGKLLAAALEEAGLPLEISLVEVDDAVGGGAFPGVVLPGWGVAVRHNRDGNALEKA
;
A
#
# COMPACT_ATOMS: atom_id res chain seq x y z
N MET A 1 -12.51 4.09 31.63
CA MET A 1 -13.66 3.28 31.12
C MET A 1 -14.94 3.93 31.62
N ALA A 2 -15.60 4.71 30.79
CA ALA A 2 -16.83 5.37 31.17
C ALA A 2 -17.99 4.39 31.07
N LEU A 3 -18.57 4.07 32.21
CA LEU A 3 -19.97 3.58 32.40
C LEU A 3 -20.43 2.40 31.52
N GLY A 4 -19.68 1.30 31.43
CA GLY A 4 -20.17 0.03 30.87
C GLY A 4 -20.62 0.07 29.39
N LYS A 5 -20.38 1.15 28.65
CA LYS A 5 -20.60 1.21 27.21
C LYS A 5 -19.47 0.51 26.48
N ARG A 6 -19.84 -0.43 25.61
CA ARG A 6 -18.90 -1.15 24.75
C ARG A 6 -18.28 -0.15 23.78
N GLY A 7 -16.96 0.13 23.87
CA GLY A 7 -16.21 0.92 22.89
C GLY A 7 -16.23 0.26 21.52
N LEU A 8 -15.95 1.04 20.47
CA LEU A 8 -15.72 0.49 19.15
C LEU A 8 -14.43 -0.37 19.17
N ARG A 9 -14.37 -1.39 18.33
CA ARG A 9 -13.24 -2.32 18.34
C ARG A 9 -11.93 -1.69 17.88
N ASP A 10 -12.05 -0.71 17.02
CA ASP A 10 -10.96 -0.03 16.32
C ASP A 10 -10.53 1.29 17.00
N ASP A 11 -11.14 1.67 18.16
CA ASP A 11 -10.86 2.96 18.80
C ASP A 11 -9.37 3.23 18.99
N HIS A 12 -8.59 2.25 19.51
CA HIS A 12 -7.16 2.43 19.75
C HIS A 12 -6.35 2.55 18.46
N VAL A 13 -6.66 1.73 17.46
CA VAL A 13 -6.01 1.76 16.14
C VAL A 13 -6.37 3.04 15.41
N ARG A 14 -7.63 3.48 15.50
CA ARG A 14 -8.13 4.72 14.92
C ARG A 14 -7.35 5.95 15.41
N GLU A 15 -7.16 6.07 16.72
CA GLU A 15 -6.41 7.19 17.31
C GLU A 15 -4.95 7.22 16.83
N LEU A 16 -4.29 6.05 16.79
CA LEU A 16 -2.91 5.92 16.29
C LEU A 16 -2.82 6.28 14.79
N LEU A 17 -3.76 5.81 13.97
CA LEU A 17 -3.80 6.13 12.55
C LEU A 17 -3.96 7.64 12.33
N CYS A 18 -4.91 8.29 13.01
CA CYS A 18 -5.10 9.74 12.91
C CYS A 18 -3.84 10.50 13.34
N GLN A 19 -3.19 10.10 14.43
CA GLN A 19 -1.95 10.72 14.91
C GLN A 19 -0.81 10.58 13.90
N LEU A 20 -0.64 9.40 13.31
CA LEU A 20 0.47 9.10 12.40
C LEU A 20 0.27 9.70 11.00
N THR A 21 -0.95 9.76 10.52
CA THR A 21 -1.27 10.23 9.16
C THR A 21 -1.71 11.69 9.08
N GLY A 22 -2.18 12.27 10.18
CA GLY A 22 -2.79 13.61 10.19
C GLY A 22 -4.24 13.63 9.70
N ALA A 23 -4.85 12.48 9.43
CA ALA A 23 -6.25 12.39 9.01
C ALA A 23 -7.23 12.69 10.16
N GLU A 24 -8.42 13.17 9.82
CA GLU A 24 -9.49 13.48 10.81
C GLU A 24 -10.08 12.21 11.45
N ASP A 25 -10.19 11.13 10.68
CA ASP A 25 -10.73 9.86 11.13
C ASP A 25 -10.14 8.68 10.35
N ALA A 26 -10.30 7.46 10.88
CA ALA A 26 -9.83 6.23 10.27
C ALA A 26 -10.80 5.07 10.45
N LEU A 27 -10.72 4.08 9.56
CA LEU A 27 -11.47 2.84 9.58
C LEU A 27 -10.58 1.70 9.08
N VAL A 28 -10.73 0.50 9.63
CA VAL A 28 -9.94 -0.67 9.24
C VAL A 28 -10.86 -1.82 8.83
N VAL A 29 -10.56 -2.42 7.68
CA VAL A 29 -11.22 -3.59 7.12
C VAL A 29 -10.21 -4.69 6.83
N ASN A 30 -10.64 -5.85 6.33
CA ASN A 30 -9.81 -7.06 6.22
C ASN A 30 -8.69 -6.99 5.16
N ASN A 31 -8.83 -6.19 4.10
CA ASN A 31 -7.78 -5.93 3.10
C ASN A 31 -8.07 -4.65 2.30
N ASN A 32 -7.11 -4.19 1.48
CA ASN A 32 -7.26 -2.94 0.75
C ASN A 32 -8.32 -2.98 -0.37
N ALA A 33 -8.55 -4.13 -0.99
CA ALA A 33 -9.65 -4.30 -1.94
C ALA A 33 -11.01 -4.04 -1.29
N ALA A 34 -11.20 -4.56 -0.08
CA ALA A 34 -12.38 -4.31 0.72
C ALA A 34 -12.49 -2.83 1.15
N ALA A 35 -11.36 -2.16 1.37
CA ALA A 35 -11.33 -0.72 1.65
C ALA A 35 -11.85 0.08 0.44
N VAL A 36 -11.30 -0.14 -0.74
CA VAL A 36 -11.75 0.52 -1.99
C VAL A 36 -13.24 0.22 -2.25
N LEU A 37 -13.67 -1.05 -2.16
CA LEU A 37 -15.05 -1.45 -2.34
C LEU A 37 -15.99 -0.71 -1.37
N LEU A 38 -15.63 -0.64 -0.09
CA LEU A 38 -16.43 0.03 0.94
C LEU A 38 -16.52 1.55 0.69
N VAL A 39 -15.40 2.19 0.37
CA VAL A 39 -15.35 3.62 0.05
C VAL A 39 -16.33 3.94 -1.07
N LEU A 40 -16.19 3.28 -2.20
CA LEU A 40 -16.99 3.56 -3.39
C LEU A 40 -18.48 3.21 -3.18
N ALA A 41 -18.78 2.02 -2.67
CA ALA A 41 -20.17 1.59 -2.43
C ALA A 41 -20.93 2.47 -1.41
N SER A 42 -20.22 3.03 -0.43
CA SER A 42 -20.85 3.86 0.61
C SER A 42 -20.98 5.32 0.23
N LEU A 43 -20.06 5.84 -0.59
CA LEU A 43 -20.00 7.28 -0.87
C LEU A 43 -20.70 7.67 -2.16
N MET A 44 -20.64 6.83 -3.21
CA MET A 44 -21.08 7.22 -4.54
C MET A 44 -21.77 6.09 -5.36
N PRO A 45 -22.72 5.33 -4.76
CA PRO A 45 -23.38 4.26 -5.48
C PRO A 45 -24.10 4.79 -6.73
N GLY A 46 -23.91 4.10 -7.86
CA GLY A 46 -24.52 4.46 -9.15
C GLY A 46 -23.87 5.65 -9.87
N LYS A 47 -22.76 6.20 -9.34
CA LYS A 47 -22.03 7.32 -9.96
C LYS A 47 -20.80 6.86 -10.73
N GLU A 48 -20.27 7.77 -11.55
CA GLU A 48 -19.00 7.56 -12.25
C GLU A 48 -17.79 7.89 -11.34
N VAL A 49 -16.76 7.06 -11.40
CA VAL A 49 -15.45 7.30 -10.79
C VAL A 49 -14.45 7.55 -11.92
N VAL A 50 -13.87 8.75 -11.95
CA VAL A 50 -12.92 9.14 -12.99
C VAL A 50 -11.51 8.72 -12.59
N VAL A 51 -10.87 7.87 -13.42
CA VAL A 51 -9.54 7.25 -13.16
C VAL A 51 -8.67 7.34 -14.40
N SER A 52 -7.36 7.54 -14.21
CA SER A 52 -6.38 7.47 -15.32
C SER A 52 -6.24 6.07 -15.88
N ARG A 53 -6.21 5.92 -17.23
CA ARG A 53 -5.87 4.64 -17.87
C ARG A 53 -4.51 4.11 -17.48
N GLY A 54 -3.55 4.99 -17.25
CA GLY A 54 -2.21 4.61 -16.76
C GLY A 54 -2.17 4.13 -15.31
N GLU A 55 -3.29 4.17 -14.59
CA GLU A 55 -3.42 3.78 -13.18
C GLU A 55 -4.37 2.58 -12.97
N LEU A 56 -4.83 1.94 -14.05
CA LEU A 56 -5.68 0.75 -14.00
C LEU A 56 -4.84 -0.50 -13.69
N VAL A 57 -4.52 -0.66 -12.42
CA VAL A 57 -3.60 -1.70 -11.96
C VAL A 57 -4.30 -3.06 -11.79
N GLU A 58 -3.60 -4.13 -12.19
CA GLU A 58 -3.85 -5.49 -11.74
C GLU A 58 -2.85 -5.85 -10.65
N ILE A 59 -3.35 -6.32 -9.51
CA ILE A 59 -2.56 -6.75 -8.36
C ILE A 59 -2.55 -8.29 -8.31
N GLY A 60 -1.69 -8.90 -7.49
CA GLY A 60 -1.54 -10.35 -7.40
C GLY A 60 -2.87 -11.13 -7.32
N GLY A 61 -2.92 -12.29 -7.99
CA GLY A 61 -4.12 -13.13 -8.05
C GLY A 61 -5.19 -12.66 -9.04
N SER A 62 -4.81 -11.89 -10.07
CA SER A 62 -5.71 -11.34 -11.10
C SER A 62 -6.75 -10.36 -10.56
N PHE A 63 -6.45 -9.73 -9.42
CA PHE A 63 -7.31 -8.69 -8.84
C PHE A 63 -7.08 -7.36 -9.57
N ARG A 64 -8.15 -6.77 -10.10
CA ARG A 64 -8.12 -5.53 -10.90
C ARG A 64 -8.92 -4.42 -10.25
N ILE A 65 -8.36 -3.23 -10.21
CA ILE A 65 -9.06 -2.04 -9.70
C ILE A 65 -10.37 -1.76 -10.47
N PRO A 66 -10.42 -1.86 -11.82
CA PRO A 66 -11.68 -1.70 -12.54
C PRO A 66 -12.78 -2.63 -12.04
N ASP A 67 -12.47 -3.91 -11.81
CA ASP A 67 -13.47 -4.90 -11.36
C ASP A 67 -14.03 -4.54 -9.97
N VAL A 68 -13.18 -3.99 -9.08
CA VAL A 68 -13.62 -3.52 -7.76
C VAL A 68 -14.51 -2.29 -7.86
N ILE A 69 -14.18 -1.35 -8.74
CA ILE A 69 -15.00 -0.17 -8.99
C ILE A 69 -16.40 -0.61 -9.47
N GLU A 70 -16.48 -1.50 -10.43
CA GLU A 70 -17.74 -2.03 -10.95
C GLU A 70 -18.53 -2.80 -9.87
N GLN A 71 -17.88 -3.66 -9.09
CA GLN A 71 -18.50 -4.40 -7.99
C GLN A 71 -19.01 -3.50 -6.86
N SER A 72 -18.51 -2.28 -6.74
CA SER A 72 -19.02 -1.29 -5.78
C SER A 72 -20.37 -0.67 -6.20
N GLY A 73 -20.83 -0.97 -7.42
CA GLY A 73 -22.01 -0.32 -8.02
C GLY A 73 -21.71 1.02 -8.66
N CYS A 74 -20.43 1.39 -8.79
CA CYS A 74 -19.99 2.56 -9.56
C CYS A 74 -19.68 2.20 -11.00
N THR A 75 -19.68 3.19 -11.88
CA THR A 75 -19.20 3.06 -13.26
C THR A 75 -17.82 3.70 -13.35
N ILE A 76 -16.87 3.01 -14.00
CA ILE A 76 -15.55 3.59 -14.24
C ILE A 76 -15.59 4.54 -15.45
N ARG A 77 -14.98 5.72 -15.28
CA ARG A 77 -14.74 6.70 -16.35
C ARG A 77 -13.24 6.85 -16.56
N GLU A 78 -12.72 6.19 -17.58
CA GLU A 78 -11.29 6.21 -17.89
C GLU A 78 -10.89 7.49 -18.62
N VAL A 79 -9.74 8.11 -18.22
CA VAL A 79 -9.20 9.32 -18.84
C VAL A 79 -7.73 9.15 -19.23
N GLY A 80 -7.28 10.00 -20.15
CA GLY A 80 -5.91 9.98 -20.66
C GLY A 80 -5.59 8.76 -21.52
N THR A 81 -4.33 8.40 -21.55
CA THR A 81 -3.77 7.23 -22.24
C THR A 81 -2.94 6.38 -21.29
N THR A 82 -2.41 5.26 -21.75
CA THR A 82 -1.57 4.36 -20.92
C THR A 82 -0.39 5.08 -20.26
N ASN A 83 0.29 5.96 -21.00
CA ASN A 83 1.53 6.61 -20.55
C ASN A 83 1.38 8.09 -20.22
N LYS A 84 0.28 8.73 -20.61
CA LYS A 84 0.06 10.16 -20.34
C LYS A 84 -1.37 10.44 -19.94
N THR A 85 -1.52 11.12 -18.81
CA THR A 85 -2.80 11.67 -18.36
C THR A 85 -2.56 13.07 -17.80
N HIS A 86 -3.17 14.05 -18.46
CA HIS A 86 -3.11 15.44 -18.06
C HIS A 86 -4.29 15.79 -17.15
N LEU A 87 -4.15 16.84 -16.35
CA LEU A 87 -5.25 17.33 -15.51
C LEU A 87 -6.49 17.71 -16.35
N SER A 88 -6.28 18.24 -17.57
CA SER A 88 -7.35 18.56 -18.51
C SER A 88 -8.15 17.35 -19.01
N ASP A 89 -7.60 16.14 -18.91
CA ASP A 89 -8.33 14.92 -19.25
C ASP A 89 -9.39 14.61 -18.20
N TYR A 90 -9.05 14.80 -16.92
CA TYR A 90 -10.00 14.71 -15.81
C TYR A 90 -11.05 15.81 -15.90
N GLU A 91 -10.64 17.07 -16.14
CA GLU A 91 -11.55 18.21 -16.24
C GLU A 91 -12.62 17.99 -17.31
N ARG A 92 -12.24 17.51 -18.49
CA ARG A 92 -13.19 17.19 -19.60
C ARG A 92 -14.13 16.02 -19.30
N ALA A 93 -13.76 15.14 -18.40
CA ALA A 93 -14.54 13.95 -18.06
C ALA A 93 -15.59 14.21 -16.97
N ILE A 94 -15.46 15.30 -16.20
CA ILE A 94 -16.40 15.65 -15.15
C ILE A 94 -17.76 16.02 -15.76
N GLY A 95 -18.83 15.38 -15.29
CA GLY A 95 -20.20 15.57 -15.68
C GLY A 95 -21.18 15.40 -14.51
N GLU A 96 -22.47 15.41 -14.79
CA GLU A 96 -23.56 15.30 -13.77
C GLU A 96 -23.53 13.95 -13.02
N ASP A 97 -23.04 12.90 -13.68
CA ASP A 97 -22.93 11.56 -13.10
C ASP A 97 -21.61 11.33 -12.35
N THR A 98 -20.67 12.25 -12.39
CA THR A 98 -19.40 12.11 -11.71
C THR A 98 -19.59 12.10 -10.19
N GLY A 99 -19.08 11.05 -9.53
CA GLY A 99 -19.12 10.88 -8.08
C GLY A 99 -17.82 11.21 -7.40
N ALA A 100 -16.68 10.94 -8.05
CA ALA A 100 -15.34 11.19 -7.50
C ALA A 100 -14.28 11.29 -8.59
N LEU A 101 -13.18 11.99 -8.26
CA LEU A 101 -11.90 11.80 -8.95
C LEU A 101 -11.04 10.84 -8.12
N MET A 102 -10.51 9.81 -8.76
CA MET A 102 -9.71 8.79 -8.08
C MET A 102 -8.31 8.72 -8.69
N LYS A 103 -7.31 8.71 -7.82
CA LYS A 103 -5.93 8.41 -8.15
C LYS A 103 -5.59 7.03 -7.60
N VAL A 104 -4.96 6.19 -8.42
CA VAL A 104 -4.46 4.89 -8.01
C VAL A 104 -2.95 4.87 -8.19
N HIS A 105 -2.22 4.60 -7.11
CA HIS A 105 -0.77 4.54 -7.17
C HIS A 105 -0.30 3.26 -7.85
N THR A 106 0.61 3.39 -8.83
CA THR A 106 1.18 2.28 -9.60
C THR A 106 2.28 1.57 -8.81
N SER A 107 1.90 0.97 -7.67
CA SER A 107 2.83 0.43 -6.67
C SER A 107 3.61 -0.81 -7.15
N ASN A 108 3.12 -1.53 -8.18
CA ASN A 108 3.69 -2.81 -8.63
C ASN A 108 4.25 -2.78 -10.06
N TYR A 109 4.21 -1.63 -10.75
CA TYR A 109 4.79 -1.45 -12.08
C TYR A 109 5.25 0.00 -12.30
N ARG A 110 6.09 0.19 -13.32
CA ARG A 110 6.51 1.50 -13.81
C ARG A 110 6.28 1.61 -15.30
N ILE A 111 5.82 2.78 -15.74
CA ILE A 111 5.82 3.17 -17.15
C ILE A 111 7.03 4.08 -17.37
N ILE A 112 7.93 3.69 -18.27
CA ILE A 112 9.20 4.40 -18.52
C ILE A 112 9.16 4.99 -19.93
N GLY A 113 9.69 6.20 -20.10
CA GLY A 113 9.78 6.92 -21.38
C GLY A 113 9.03 8.23 -21.35
N PHE A 114 8.26 8.52 -22.39
CA PHE A 114 7.44 9.74 -22.48
C PHE A 114 6.17 9.60 -21.64
N THR A 115 6.28 9.82 -20.33
CA THR A 115 5.20 9.63 -19.38
C THR A 115 4.78 10.95 -18.74
N GLU A 116 3.51 11.03 -18.35
CA GLU A 116 2.96 12.14 -17.55
C GLU A 116 1.76 11.66 -16.74
N SER A 117 1.65 12.09 -15.49
CA SER A 117 0.51 11.79 -14.62
C SER A 117 0.08 13.05 -13.87
N ALA A 118 -1.23 13.20 -13.65
CA ALA A 118 -1.75 14.29 -12.83
C ALA A 118 -1.29 14.13 -11.37
N ALA A 119 -0.73 15.20 -10.79
CA ALA A 119 -0.34 15.20 -9.39
C ALA A 119 -1.56 15.12 -8.46
N ALA A 120 -1.43 14.46 -7.31
CA ALA A 120 -2.53 14.32 -6.35
C ALA A 120 -3.09 15.70 -5.91
N ALA A 121 -2.22 16.65 -5.62
CA ALA A 121 -2.63 18.01 -5.23
C ALA A 121 -3.43 18.74 -6.31
N ASP A 122 -3.12 18.51 -7.59
CA ASP A 122 -3.86 19.11 -8.71
C ASP A 122 -5.25 18.47 -8.86
N LEU A 123 -5.33 17.14 -8.71
CA LEU A 123 -6.61 16.44 -8.71
C LEU A 123 -7.50 16.87 -7.54
N VAL A 124 -6.94 17.06 -6.36
CA VAL A 124 -7.66 17.58 -5.20
C VAL A 124 -8.25 18.96 -5.51
N ARG A 125 -7.44 19.88 -6.04
CA ARG A 125 -7.93 21.23 -6.39
C ARG A 125 -9.06 21.17 -7.41
N LEU A 126 -8.90 20.35 -8.44
CA LEU A 126 -9.93 20.15 -9.47
C LEU A 126 -11.22 19.56 -8.88
N ALA A 127 -11.10 18.49 -8.10
CA ALA A 127 -12.24 17.84 -7.47
C ALA A 127 -13.03 18.80 -6.56
N HIS A 128 -12.32 19.51 -5.68
CA HIS A 128 -12.94 20.45 -4.76
C HIS A 128 -13.58 21.64 -5.47
N ALA A 129 -13.01 22.14 -6.57
CA ALA A 129 -13.63 23.19 -7.39
C ALA A 129 -14.99 22.75 -8.00
N GLN A 130 -15.19 21.43 -8.14
CA GLN A 130 -16.42 20.83 -8.66
C GLN A 130 -17.30 20.21 -7.56
N ASN A 131 -16.97 20.45 -6.28
CA ASN A 131 -17.64 19.85 -5.10
C ASN A 131 -17.63 18.32 -5.13
N LEU A 132 -16.59 17.70 -5.71
CA LEU A 132 -16.39 16.26 -5.74
C LEU A 132 -15.32 15.84 -4.72
N PRO A 133 -15.41 14.63 -4.14
CA PRO A 133 -14.32 14.05 -3.37
C PRO A 133 -13.16 13.61 -4.26
N CYS A 134 -11.94 13.77 -3.74
CA CYS A 134 -10.73 13.17 -4.30
C CYS A 134 -10.33 11.95 -3.45
N ILE A 135 -10.25 10.78 -4.08
CA ILE A 135 -9.90 9.51 -3.44
C ILE A 135 -8.50 9.11 -3.93
N ASN A 136 -7.65 8.65 -3.03
CA ASN A 136 -6.36 8.09 -3.40
C ASN A 136 -6.23 6.65 -2.89
N ASP A 137 -6.13 5.68 -3.80
CA ASP A 137 -5.70 4.33 -3.47
C ASP A 137 -4.17 4.27 -3.56
N LEU A 138 -3.52 4.45 -2.41
CA LEU A 138 -2.08 4.47 -2.31
C LEU A 138 -1.46 3.07 -2.37
N GLY A 139 -2.15 2.07 -1.86
CA GLY A 139 -1.76 0.67 -1.89
C GLY A 139 -0.55 0.31 -1.01
N SER A 140 0.56 1.01 -1.10
CA SER A 140 1.83 0.69 -0.43
C SER A 140 1.82 0.89 1.10
N GLY A 141 1.15 1.92 1.57
CA GLY A 141 0.99 2.21 3.00
C GLY A 141 2.27 2.70 3.69
N LEU A 142 3.14 3.41 2.99
CA LEU A 142 4.34 3.98 3.58
C LEU A 142 4.00 5.14 4.54
N PHE A 143 4.58 5.13 5.76
CA PHE A 143 4.36 6.16 6.79
C PHE A 143 5.55 7.07 7.03
N ILE A 144 6.74 6.69 6.55
CA ILE A 144 7.98 7.43 6.73
C ILE A 144 8.67 7.63 5.39
N ASP A 145 9.27 8.80 5.19
CA ASP A 145 10.10 9.04 4.01
C ASP A 145 11.41 8.24 4.11
N LEU A 146 11.69 7.44 3.07
CA LEU A 146 12.88 6.61 2.96
C LEU A 146 13.96 7.22 2.05
N GLU A 147 13.76 8.41 1.48
CA GLU A 147 14.76 9.06 0.62
C GLU A 147 16.06 9.35 1.40
N SER A 148 15.93 9.79 2.66
CA SER A 148 17.07 10.01 3.55
C SER A 148 17.87 8.74 3.86
N LEU A 149 17.31 7.57 3.58
CA LEU A 149 17.91 6.24 3.76
C LEU A 149 18.39 5.62 2.43
N GLY A 150 18.39 6.40 1.34
CA GLY A 150 18.94 6.03 0.04
C GLY A 150 17.96 5.35 -0.92
N LEU A 151 16.68 5.30 -0.60
CA LEU A 151 15.63 4.80 -1.49
C LEU A 151 15.04 5.94 -2.33
N PRO A 152 14.48 5.66 -3.51
CA PRO A 152 13.74 6.67 -4.26
C PRO A 152 12.48 7.10 -3.52
N HIS A 153 11.95 8.27 -3.87
CA HIS A 153 10.70 8.76 -3.32
C HIS A 153 9.53 7.80 -3.60
N GLU A 154 8.82 7.47 -2.55
CA GLU A 154 7.54 6.74 -2.56
C GLU A 154 6.54 7.55 -1.73
N PRO A 155 5.36 7.90 -2.25
CA PRO A 155 4.43 8.76 -1.52
C PRO A 155 4.04 8.17 -0.17
N THR A 156 4.13 8.98 0.88
CA THR A 156 3.64 8.59 2.20
C THR A 156 2.15 8.88 2.36
N VAL A 157 1.49 8.17 3.26
CA VAL A 157 0.07 8.42 3.57
C VAL A 157 -0.13 9.85 4.06
N ARG A 158 0.81 10.37 4.87
CA ARG A 158 0.76 11.74 5.39
C ARG A 158 0.82 12.77 4.27
N GLU A 159 1.74 12.65 3.32
CA GLU A 159 1.84 13.57 2.17
C GLU A 159 0.54 13.63 1.37
N VAL A 160 -0.12 12.48 1.16
CA VAL A 160 -1.37 12.42 0.41
C VAL A 160 -2.53 13.08 1.18
N ILE A 161 -2.57 12.93 2.51
CA ILE A 161 -3.54 13.62 3.38
C ILE A 161 -3.26 15.12 3.39
N GLU A 162 -1.99 15.54 3.53
CA GLU A 162 -1.59 16.96 3.51
C GLU A 162 -1.82 17.62 2.14
N ALA A 163 -1.76 16.86 1.05
CA ALA A 163 -2.17 17.32 -0.27
C ALA A 163 -3.69 17.59 -0.37
N GLY A 164 -4.47 17.18 0.63
CA GLY A 164 -5.90 17.46 0.76
C GLY A 164 -6.82 16.37 0.22
N CYS A 165 -6.32 15.15 -0.05
CA CYS A 165 -7.17 14.02 -0.42
C CYS A 165 -8.23 13.76 0.66
N ASP A 166 -9.47 13.55 0.22
CA ASP A 166 -10.61 13.38 1.12
C ASP A 166 -10.64 11.99 1.76
N VAL A 167 -10.20 10.98 1.01
CA VAL A 167 -10.09 9.58 1.47
C VAL A 167 -8.85 8.95 0.86
N VAL A 168 -8.06 8.27 1.69
CA VAL A 168 -6.88 7.50 1.27
C VAL A 168 -7.05 6.06 1.73
N THR A 169 -6.78 5.10 0.83
CA THR A 169 -6.82 3.66 1.13
C THR A 169 -5.44 3.04 0.94
N PHE A 170 -5.08 2.08 1.77
CA PHE A 170 -3.80 1.37 1.67
C PHE A 170 -3.80 0.03 2.41
N SER A 171 -2.80 -0.81 2.10
CA SER A 171 -2.60 -2.11 2.72
C SER A 171 -1.78 -2.03 4.01
N GLY A 172 -2.11 -2.89 4.99
CA GLY A 172 -1.34 -2.99 6.23
C GLY A 172 -0.08 -3.85 6.12
N ASP A 173 -0.04 -4.78 5.17
CA ASP A 173 0.97 -5.85 5.02
C ASP A 173 2.02 -5.60 3.92
N LYS A 174 2.08 -4.38 3.37
CA LYS A 174 3.13 -3.96 2.44
C LYS A 174 4.20 -3.13 3.15
N LEU A 175 4.44 -1.88 2.73
CA LEU A 175 5.48 -1.02 3.33
C LEU A 175 5.18 -0.62 4.77
N LEU A 176 3.91 -0.62 5.20
CA LEU A 176 3.56 -0.45 6.61
C LEU A 176 4.19 -1.57 7.48
N GLY A 177 4.34 -2.78 6.91
CA GLY A 177 4.97 -3.92 7.59
C GLY A 177 4.18 -4.50 8.75
N GLY A 178 2.87 -4.26 8.76
CA GLY A 178 1.92 -4.84 9.70
C GLY A 178 1.22 -6.10 9.17
N PRO A 179 0.16 -6.55 9.83
CA PRO A 179 -0.68 -7.64 9.33
C PRO A 179 -1.52 -7.21 8.13
N GLN A 180 -2.05 -8.19 7.38
CA GLN A 180 -3.00 -7.94 6.31
C GLN A 180 -4.20 -7.15 6.84
N ALA A 181 -4.40 -5.96 6.29
CA ALA A 181 -5.51 -5.08 6.59
C ALA A 181 -5.75 -4.11 5.42
N GLY A 182 -6.97 -3.66 5.26
CA GLY A 182 -7.31 -2.48 4.46
C GLY A 182 -7.53 -1.31 5.39
N ILE A 183 -6.78 -0.27 5.21
CA ILE A 183 -6.84 0.91 6.05
C ILE A 183 -7.40 2.06 5.23
N ILE A 184 -8.36 2.77 5.81
CA ILE A 184 -9.02 3.93 5.22
C ILE A 184 -8.80 5.09 6.17
N VAL A 185 -8.23 6.17 5.70
CA VAL A 185 -8.06 7.41 6.47
C VAL A 185 -8.59 8.60 5.67
N GLY A 186 -9.03 9.66 6.33
CA GLY A 186 -9.51 10.85 5.63
C GLY A 186 -10.45 11.70 6.46
N LYS A 187 -11.34 12.43 5.80
CA LYS A 187 -12.33 13.32 6.43
C LYS A 187 -13.35 12.55 7.24
N ALA A 188 -13.60 13.00 8.47
CA ALA A 188 -14.52 12.33 9.41
C ALA A 188 -15.93 12.13 8.84
N SER A 189 -16.43 13.05 8.03
CA SER A 189 -17.76 12.96 7.42
C SER A 189 -17.89 11.78 6.46
N TYR A 190 -16.84 11.44 5.70
CA TYR A 190 -16.83 10.29 4.80
C TYR A 190 -16.65 8.98 5.58
N ILE A 191 -15.73 8.96 6.55
CA ILE A 191 -15.51 7.78 7.40
C ILE A 191 -16.78 7.40 8.16
N GLU A 192 -17.53 8.35 8.70
CA GLU A 192 -18.78 8.09 9.41
C GLU A 192 -19.87 7.49 8.49
N ARG A 193 -19.94 7.89 7.22
CA ARG A 193 -20.85 7.25 6.24
C ARG A 193 -20.51 5.78 6.04
N MET A 194 -19.20 5.46 5.88
CA MET A 194 -18.71 4.08 5.76
C MET A 194 -19.00 3.24 7.01
N ARG A 195 -18.87 3.83 8.22
CA ARG A 195 -19.21 3.16 9.50
C ARG A 195 -20.63 2.69 9.56
N ARG A 196 -21.56 3.40 8.94
CA ARG A 196 -22.99 3.08 8.91
C ARG A 196 -23.37 2.13 7.78
N HIS A 197 -22.48 1.89 6.82
CA HIS A 197 -22.80 1.08 5.66
C HIS A 197 -22.85 -0.42 6.02
N PRO A 198 -23.89 -1.18 5.61
CA PRO A 198 -24.04 -2.60 5.98
C PRO A 198 -22.85 -3.48 5.53
N LEU A 199 -22.22 -3.14 4.42
CA LEU A 199 -21.06 -3.86 3.87
C LEU A 199 -19.90 -3.93 4.87
N LEU A 200 -19.73 -2.91 5.74
CA LEU A 200 -18.70 -2.92 6.78
C LEU A 200 -18.79 -4.17 7.67
N ARG A 201 -20.00 -4.69 7.90
CA ARG A 201 -20.18 -5.89 8.71
C ARG A 201 -19.57 -7.13 8.08
N ALA A 202 -19.65 -7.25 6.74
CA ALA A 202 -19.05 -8.34 5.99
C ALA A 202 -17.53 -8.20 5.85
N LEU A 203 -17.03 -6.97 5.75
CA LEU A 203 -15.62 -6.65 5.52
C LEU A 203 -14.82 -6.45 6.82
N ARG A 204 -15.45 -6.68 7.96
CA ARG A 204 -14.90 -6.36 9.28
C ARG A 204 -13.66 -7.20 9.59
N ILE A 205 -12.57 -6.51 9.96
CA ILE A 205 -11.33 -7.12 10.45
C ILE A 205 -11.56 -7.90 11.77
N ASP A 206 -10.80 -8.96 11.98
CA ASP A 206 -10.81 -9.73 13.22
C ASP A 206 -9.98 -9.05 14.33
N LYS A 207 -10.08 -9.58 15.56
CA LYS A 207 -9.44 -8.96 16.72
C LYS A 207 -7.93 -9.21 16.78
N MET A 208 -7.46 -10.35 16.30
CA MET A 208 -6.04 -10.70 16.35
C MET A 208 -5.26 -9.84 15.39
N THR A 209 -5.75 -9.73 14.16
CA THR A 209 -5.17 -8.84 13.14
C THR A 209 -5.18 -7.39 13.62
N LEU A 210 -6.27 -6.94 14.24
CA LEU A 210 -6.36 -5.57 14.77
C LEU A 210 -5.34 -5.32 15.90
N ALA A 211 -5.11 -6.30 16.78
CA ALA A 211 -4.11 -6.20 17.84
C ALA A 211 -2.68 -6.17 17.26
N GLY A 212 -2.40 -6.97 16.23
CA GLY A 212 -1.12 -6.92 15.51
C GLY A 212 -0.89 -5.56 14.84
N LEU A 213 -1.92 -5.01 14.20
CA LEU A 213 -1.86 -3.68 13.60
C LEU A 213 -1.60 -2.60 14.65
N GLU A 214 -2.28 -2.66 15.81
CA GLU A 214 -2.03 -1.74 16.93
C GLU A 214 -0.56 -1.80 17.37
N GLY A 215 0.00 -3.01 17.52
CA GLY A 215 1.42 -3.20 17.86
C GLY A 215 2.35 -2.54 16.84
N THR A 216 2.09 -2.73 15.55
CA THR A 216 2.85 -2.11 14.45
C THR A 216 2.78 -0.57 14.53
N LEU A 217 1.58 -0.01 14.67
CA LEU A 217 1.39 1.45 14.73
C LEU A 217 2.05 2.08 15.98
N ARG A 218 2.10 1.36 17.09
CA ARG A 218 2.84 1.80 18.29
C ARG A 218 4.34 1.92 18.03
N ILE A 219 4.93 0.98 17.28
CA ILE A 219 6.35 1.05 16.88
C ILE A 219 6.62 2.31 16.02
N TYR A 220 5.71 2.66 15.11
CA TYR A 220 5.80 3.91 14.36
C TYR A 220 5.70 5.14 15.24
N ARG A 221 4.73 5.18 16.15
CA ARG A 221 4.54 6.28 17.12
C ARG A 221 5.78 6.51 17.96
N ASP A 222 6.43 5.43 18.37
CA ASP A 222 7.61 5.47 19.24
C ASP A 222 8.92 5.78 18.46
N GLY A 223 8.84 5.98 17.13
CA GLY A 223 9.98 6.34 16.26
C GLY A 223 10.95 5.19 15.98
N GLU A 224 10.55 3.95 16.22
CA GLU A 224 11.41 2.76 16.14
C GLU A 224 11.16 1.92 14.87
N ALA A 225 10.37 2.43 13.91
CA ALA A 225 9.86 1.66 12.79
C ALA A 225 10.98 1.08 11.89
N VAL A 226 11.99 1.88 11.54
CA VAL A 226 13.10 1.45 10.67
C VAL A 226 13.88 0.28 11.27
N GLN A 227 14.02 0.25 12.60
CA GLN A 227 14.79 -0.78 13.30
C GLN A 227 13.97 -2.02 13.64
N LYS A 228 12.69 -1.85 13.96
CA LYS A 228 11.86 -2.92 14.54
C LYS A 228 10.86 -3.56 13.57
N ILE A 229 10.50 -2.87 12.50
CA ILE A 229 9.61 -3.44 11.48
C ILE A 229 10.46 -4.18 10.45
N PRO A 230 10.31 -5.51 10.33
CA PRO A 230 11.19 -6.34 9.50
C PRO A 230 11.27 -5.88 8.04
N THR A 231 10.15 -5.48 7.44
CA THR A 231 10.10 -4.96 6.06
C THR A 231 11.00 -3.74 5.90
N LEU A 232 10.85 -2.74 6.78
CA LEU A 232 11.65 -1.51 6.71
C LEU A 232 13.12 -1.76 7.03
N ALA A 233 13.39 -2.56 8.06
CA ALA A 233 14.76 -2.92 8.44
C ALA A 233 15.49 -3.65 7.29
N ALA A 234 14.80 -4.52 6.56
CA ALA A 234 15.36 -5.21 5.40
C ALA A 234 15.64 -4.25 4.23
N LEU A 235 14.73 -3.31 3.95
CA LEU A 235 14.89 -2.34 2.87
C LEU A 235 16.11 -1.43 3.02
N VAL A 236 16.46 -1.07 4.25
CA VAL A 236 17.57 -0.16 4.55
C VAL A 236 18.81 -0.87 5.06
N GLN A 237 18.85 -2.21 5.02
CA GLN A 237 19.97 -2.98 5.52
C GLN A 237 21.23 -2.76 4.66
N PRO A 238 22.37 -2.35 5.23
CA PRO A 238 23.60 -2.19 4.48
C PRO A 238 24.10 -3.51 3.88
N SER A 239 24.59 -3.48 2.64
CA SER A 239 25.10 -4.65 1.92
C SER A 239 26.23 -5.39 2.65
N ASP A 240 27.07 -4.68 3.43
CA ASP A 240 28.12 -5.28 4.23
C ASP A 240 27.60 -6.17 5.36
N VAL A 241 26.42 -5.88 5.88
CA VAL A 241 25.73 -6.72 6.88
C VAL A 241 25.23 -8.00 6.21
N CYS A 242 24.66 -7.90 5.02
CA CYS A 242 24.26 -9.07 4.22
C CYS A 242 25.46 -9.96 3.90
N HIS A 243 26.60 -9.35 3.52
CA HIS A 243 27.86 -10.05 3.27
C HIS A 243 28.37 -10.84 4.51
N LYS A 244 28.40 -10.18 5.67
CA LYS A 244 28.81 -10.83 6.93
C LYS A 244 27.91 -12.02 7.28
N ARG A 245 26.61 -11.86 7.17
CA ARG A 245 25.62 -12.94 7.40
C ARG A 245 25.78 -14.07 6.38
N GLY A 246 25.96 -13.74 5.10
CA GLY A 246 26.21 -14.72 4.06
C GLY A 246 27.48 -15.55 4.31
N LYS A 247 28.58 -14.92 4.75
CA LYS A 247 29.80 -15.64 5.15
C LYS A 247 29.57 -16.62 6.29
N LEU A 248 28.82 -16.21 7.33
CA LEU A 248 28.54 -17.10 8.46
C LEU A 248 27.69 -18.30 8.01
N LEU A 249 26.69 -18.07 7.16
CA LEU A 249 25.85 -19.14 6.62
C LEU A 249 26.67 -20.10 5.72
N ALA A 250 27.50 -19.55 4.82
CA ALA A 250 28.36 -20.36 3.97
C ALA A 250 29.31 -21.27 4.79
N ALA A 251 29.99 -20.70 5.78
CA ALA A 251 30.87 -21.46 6.68
C ALA A 251 30.13 -22.56 7.44
N ALA A 252 28.94 -22.29 7.96
CA ALA A 252 28.13 -23.29 8.66
C ALA A 252 27.66 -24.44 7.73
N LEU A 253 27.34 -24.14 6.48
CA LEU A 253 26.98 -25.14 5.48
C LEU A 253 28.19 -26.01 5.06
N GLU A 254 29.38 -25.41 4.91
CA GLU A 254 30.63 -26.12 4.63
C GLU A 254 31.01 -27.07 5.78
N GLU A 255 30.88 -26.59 7.05
CA GLU A 255 31.17 -27.38 8.24
C GLU A 255 30.21 -28.58 8.41
N ALA A 256 28.97 -28.45 7.90
CA ALA A 256 28.00 -29.55 7.90
C ALA A 256 28.41 -30.73 7.01
N GLY A 257 29.43 -30.61 6.17
CA GLY A 257 29.99 -31.69 5.36
C GLY A 257 29.03 -32.26 4.32
N LEU A 258 28.09 -31.46 3.88
CA LEU A 258 27.11 -31.87 2.85
C LEU A 258 27.82 -31.89 1.46
N PRO A 259 27.37 -32.77 0.54
CA PRO A 259 27.94 -32.82 -0.82
C PRO A 259 27.45 -31.66 -1.68
N LEU A 260 27.73 -30.46 -1.25
CA LEU A 260 27.31 -29.19 -1.86
C LEU A 260 28.47 -28.32 -2.19
N GLU A 261 28.44 -27.68 -3.36
CA GLU A 261 29.34 -26.56 -3.68
C GLU A 261 28.66 -25.29 -3.14
N ILE A 262 29.39 -24.57 -2.28
CA ILE A 262 28.88 -23.36 -1.63
C ILE A 262 29.71 -22.17 -2.07
N SER A 263 29.06 -21.10 -2.49
CA SER A 263 29.73 -19.86 -2.85
C SER A 263 28.94 -18.63 -2.40
N LEU A 264 29.67 -17.60 -2.00
CA LEU A 264 29.09 -16.29 -1.69
C LEU A 264 29.05 -15.47 -2.98
N VAL A 265 27.89 -14.94 -3.34
CA VAL A 265 27.67 -14.20 -4.59
C VAL A 265 27.00 -12.86 -4.31
N GLU A 266 27.39 -11.84 -5.07
CA GLU A 266 26.63 -10.59 -5.11
C GLU A 266 25.30 -10.83 -5.81
N VAL A 267 24.24 -10.23 -5.29
CA VAL A 267 22.89 -10.35 -5.83
C VAL A 267 22.23 -8.97 -5.87
N ASP A 268 21.37 -8.79 -6.85
CA ASP A 268 20.48 -7.67 -6.97
C ASP A 268 19.10 -8.10 -6.47
N ASP A 269 18.77 -7.68 -5.25
CA ASP A 269 17.47 -7.96 -4.66
C ASP A 269 16.43 -6.94 -5.14
N ALA A 270 15.20 -7.39 -5.33
CA ALA A 270 14.07 -6.54 -5.67
C ALA A 270 13.12 -6.41 -4.46
N VAL A 271 12.53 -5.23 -4.31
CA VAL A 271 11.45 -5.03 -3.36
C VAL A 271 10.21 -5.72 -3.92
N GLY A 272 9.77 -6.81 -3.27
CA GLY A 272 8.58 -7.56 -3.67
C GLY A 272 7.28 -6.95 -3.14
N GLY A 273 6.16 -7.61 -3.45
CA GLY A 273 4.89 -7.31 -2.80
C GLY A 273 4.18 -6.02 -3.20
N GLY A 274 4.49 -5.45 -4.38
CA GLY A 274 3.76 -4.28 -4.89
C GLY A 274 4.18 -2.97 -4.22
N ALA A 275 5.48 -2.77 -4.06
CA ALA A 275 6.09 -1.54 -3.61
C ALA A 275 7.46 -1.34 -4.29
N PHE A 276 7.88 -0.11 -4.52
CA PHE A 276 9.15 0.25 -5.14
C PHE A 276 9.44 -0.48 -6.46
N PRO A 277 8.55 -0.44 -7.47
CA PRO A 277 8.75 -1.17 -8.71
C PRO A 277 10.04 -0.74 -9.42
N GLY A 278 10.88 -1.72 -9.81
CA GLY A 278 12.15 -1.48 -10.50
C GLY A 278 13.27 -0.93 -9.61
N VAL A 279 13.09 -0.89 -8.30
CA VAL A 279 14.18 -0.60 -7.35
C VAL A 279 14.99 -1.86 -7.12
N VAL A 280 16.29 -1.74 -7.24
CA VAL A 280 17.27 -2.80 -7.02
C VAL A 280 18.04 -2.49 -5.75
N LEU A 281 18.14 -3.47 -4.85
CA LEU A 281 18.89 -3.39 -3.61
C LEU A 281 20.13 -4.29 -3.73
N PRO A 282 21.35 -3.73 -3.70
CA PRO A 282 22.55 -4.56 -3.74
C PRO A 282 22.66 -5.39 -2.46
N GLY A 283 22.80 -6.70 -2.63
CA GLY A 283 22.82 -7.66 -1.54
C GLY A 283 23.86 -8.77 -1.75
N TRP A 284 23.83 -9.77 -0.87
CA TRP A 284 24.68 -10.95 -0.92
C TRP A 284 23.87 -12.21 -0.68
N GLY A 285 24.05 -13.20 -1.53
CA GLY A 285 23.43 -14.52 -1.43
C GLY A 285 24.46 -15.63 -1.22
N VAL A 286 24.00 -16.74 -0.65
CA VAL A 286 24.77 -17.98 -0.60
C VAL A 286 24.24 -18.90 -1.70
N ALA A 287 25.00 -19.05 -2.78
CA ALA A 287 24.68 -19.97 -3.85
C ALA A 287 25.09 -21.39 -3.45
N VAL A 288 24.13 -22.31 -3.58
CA VAL A 288 24.29 -23.72 -3.25
C VAL A 288 24.10 -24.55 -4.52
N ARG A 289 25.09 -25.34 -4.91
CA ARG A 289 24.99 -26.26 -6.04
C ARG A 289 25.13 -27.71 -5.56
N HIS A 290 24.34 -28.58 -6.11
CA HIS A 290 24.46 -30.01 -5.96
C HIS A 290 24.82 -30.62 -7.33
N ASN A 291 25.65 -31.65 -7.36
CA ASN A 291 26.04 -32.37 -8.59
C ASN A 291 24.89 -33.21 -9.21
N ARG A 292 23.74 -33.31 -8.53
CA ARG A 292 22.47 -33.77 -9.08
C ARG A 292 21.58 -32.56 -9.31
N ASP A 293 20.78 -32.57 -10.39
CA ASP A 293 19.89 -31.52 -10.85
C ASP A 293 19.31 -30.62 -9.73
N GLY A 294 19.35 -29.30 -9.90
CA GLY A 294 18.87 -28.31 -8.92
C GLY A 294 17.42 -28.51 -8.47
N ASN A 295 16.55 -29.05 -9.36
CA ASN A 295 15.20 -29.47 -9.02
C ASN A 295 15.11 -30.58 -7.95
N ALA A 296 16.20 -31.30 -7.70
CA ALA A 296 16.27 -32.32 -6.64
C ALA A 296 16.54 -31.71 -5.26
N LEU A 297 17.19 -30.54 -5.19
CA LEU A 297 17.40 -29.78 -3.95
C LEU A 297 16.12 -29.07 -3.49
N GLU A 298 15.31 -28.59 -4.44
CA GLU A 298 14.05 -27.90 -4.14
C GLU A 298 12.95 -28.85 -3.60
N LYS A 299 13.09 -30.15 -3.86
CA LYS A 299 12.12 -31.18 -3.46
C LYS A 299 12.53 -31.97 -2.20
N ALA A 300 13.73 -31.73 -1.68
CA ALA A 300 14.26 -32.37 -0.49
C ALA A 300 14.07 -31.49 0.74
#